data_f54be42970821481148d176372b7c2d6
#
_entry.id   f54be42970821481148d176372b7c2d6
#
_cell.length_a   1.000
_cell.length_b   1.000
_cell.length_c   1.000
_cell.angle_alpha   90.00
_cell.angle_beta   90.00
_cell.angle_gamma   90.00
#
_symmetry.space_group_name_H-M   'P 1'
#
loop_
_entity.id
_entity.type
_entity.pdbx_description
1 polymer ?
#
loop_
_entity_poly.entity_id
_entity_poly.type
_entity_poly.pdbx_seq_one_letter_code
_entity_poly.pdbx_strand_id
1 'polypeptide(L)'
;KGAEPPVLAVAEDASAVVPLLGGLGGVNDLARVIAAGLGIAPAITTSGELRFGTCLLNPPAGYVLADLELGKRFVSDLLAGESVRIEGDAPWLARAQLPESGQARLAIHVGSAERLPAADELLIYSRNVLAQVCAEVSPQSILESLYQAGLARQSLACIVAPETLMASA
;
A
#
# COMPACT_ATOMS: atom_id res chain seq x y z
N LYS A 1 4.88 -4.13 17.60
CA LYS A 1 3.95 -3.01 17.86
C LYS A 1 2.68 -3.34 17.11
N GLY A 2 1.52 -3.43 17.83
CA GLY A 2 0.23 -3.62 17.18
C GLY A 2 -0.09 -2.44 16.25
N ALA A 3 -0.86 -2.69 15.19
CA ALA A 3 -1.36 -1.64 14.32
C ALA A 3 -2.21 -0.67 15.17
N GLU A 4 -1.95 0.61 15.05
CA GLU A 4 -2.75 1.65 15.69
C GLU A 4 -4.16 1.62 15.11
N PRO A 5 -5.22 1.47 15.93
CA PRO A 5 -6.56 1.38 15.41
C PRO A 5 -6.97 2.71 14.74
N PRO A 6 -7.79 2.67 13.68
CA PRO A 6 -8.32 3.87 13.07
C PRO A 6 -9.30 4.55 14.03
N VAL A 7 -9.04 5.81 14.36
CA VAL A 7 -9.91 6.65 15.18
C VAL A 7 -10.22 7.93 14.43
N LEU A 8 -11.49 8.25 14.32
CA LEU A 8 -11.97 9.50 13.73
C LEU A 8 -13.04 10.15 14.62
N ALA A 9 -13.20 11.44 14.50
CA ALA A 9 -14.28 12.19 15.10
C ALA A 9 -15.29 12.61 14.02
N VAL A 10 -16.56 12.50 14.34
CA VAL A 10 -17.64 13.08 13.55
C VAL A 10 -18.31 14.16 14.40
N ALA A 11 -18.50 15.34 13.84
CA ALA A 11 -19.20 16.42 14.52
C ALA A 11 -20.67 16.00 14.81
N GLU A 12 -21.21 16.43 15.93
CA GLU A 12 -22.56 16.06 16.37
C GLU A 12 -23.64 16.47 15.37
N ASP A 13 -23.41 17.60 14.69
CA ASP A 13 -24.28 18.12 13.63
C ASP A 13 -23.94 17.56 12.24
N ALA A 14 -23.08 16.54 12.17
CA ALA A 14 -22.58 15.93 10.93
C ALA A 14 -21.87 16.92 9.97
N SER A 15 -21.40 18.07 10.46
CA SER A 15 -20.73 19.09 9.64
C SER A 15 -19.24 18.77 9.33
N ALA A 16 -18.62 17.85 10.08
CA ALA A 16 -17.21 17.50 9.92
C ALA A 16 -16.92 16.03 10.22
N VAL A 17 -15.97 15.46 9.46
CA VAL A 17 -15.36 14.15 9.71
C VAL A 17 -13.84 14.35 9.75
N VAL A 18 -13.23 14.07 10.90
CA VAL A 18 -11.81 14.36 11.17
C VAL A 18 -11.08 13.08 11.56
N PRO A 19 -10.14 12.58 10.76
CA PRO A 19 -9.24 11.50 11.17
C PRO A 19 -8.35 11.96 12.32
N LEU A 20 -8.24 11.16 13.39
CA LEU A 20 -7.44 11.47 14.57
C LEU A 20 -6.21 10.56 14.69
N LEU A 21 -6.39 9.24 14.53
CA LEU A 21 -5.35 8.22 14.67
C LEU A 21 -5.51 7.15 13.60
N GLY A 22 -4.42 6.44 13.29
CA GLY A 22 -4.46 5.32 12.35
C GLY A 22 -4.32 5.74 10.89
N GLY A 23 -3.58 6.81 10.59
CA GLY A 23 -3.32 7.26 9.21
C GLY A 23 -2.80 6.16 8.29
N LEU A 24 -2.02 5.22 8.82
CA LEU A 24 -1.53 4.04 8.12
C LEU A 24 -2.48 2.84 8.21
N GLY A 25 -3.52 2.93 9.02
CA GLY A 25 -4.57 1.91 9.20
C GLY A 25 -5.82 2.19 8.38
N GLY A 26 -5.77 3.10 7.40
CA GLY A 26 -6.90 3.40 6.53
C GLY A 26 -7.93 4.37 7.10
N VAL A 27 -7.61 5.12 8.18
CA VAL A 27 -8.55 6.08 8.78
C VAL A 27 -8.97 7.18 7.79
N ASN A 28 -8.07 7.60 6.89
CA ASN A 28 -8.39 8.61 5.88
C ASN A 28 -9.42 8.10 4.86
N ASP A 29 -9.29 6.83 4.45
CA ASP A 29 -10.28 6.20 3.55
C ASP A 29 -11.61 6.02 4.24
N LEU A 30 -11.61 5.60 5.51
CA LEU A 30 -12.83 5.53 6.32
C LEU A 30 -13.49 6.91 6.47
N ALA A 31 -12.70 7.96 6.70
CA ALA A 31 -13.21 9.33 6.77
C ALA A 31 -13.85 9.78 5.45
N ARG A 32 -13.26 9.41 4.30
CA ARG A 32 -13.85 9.70 2.98
C ARG A 32 -15.19 9.00 2.79
N VAL A 33 -15.28 7.72 3.16
CA VAL A 33 -16.52 6.95 3.04
C VAL A 33 -17.63 7.57 3.88
N ILE A 34 -17.34 7.91 5.15
CA ILE A 34 -18.33 8.53 6.06
C ILE A 34 -18.72 9.92 5.55
N ALA A 35 -17.75 10.76 5.18
CA ALA A 35 -18.00 12.11 4.69
C ALA A 35 -18.83 12.11 3.39
N ALA A 36 -18.57 11.17 2.48
CA ALA A 36 -19.37 11.00 1.28
C ALA A 36 -20.84 10.62 1.61
N GLY A 37 -21.05 9.74 2.60
CA GLY A 37 -22.38 9.40 3.09
C GLY A 37 -23.14 10.58 3.72
N LEU A 38 -22.41 11.54 4.27
CA LEU A 38 -22.94 12.78 4.86
C LEU A 38 -23.03 13.95 3.86
N GLY A 39 -22.53 13.78 2.63
CA GLY A 39 -22.52 14.83 1.62
C GLY A 39 -21.53 15.98 1.91
N ILE A 40 -20.47 15.73 2.68
CA ILE A 40 -19.45 16.71 3.08
C ILE A 40 -18.05 16.27 2.65
N ALA A 41 -17.07 17.17 2.76
CA ALA A 41 -15.65 16.84 2.57
C ALA A 41 -15.01 16.42 3.91
N PRO A 42 -14.14 15.37 3.94
CA PRO A 42 -13.43 15.01 5.16
C PRO A 42 -12.29 16.00 5.42
N ALA A 43 -12.01 16.29 6.71
CA ALA A 43 -10.89 17.15 7.13
C ALA A 43 -9.59 16.34 7.25
N ILE A 44 -9.01 15.90 6.13
CA ILE A 44 -7.75 15.16 6.10
C ILE A 44 -6.59 16.13 6.27
N THR A 45 -5.70 15.85 7.23
CA THR A 45 -4.58 16.72 7.59
C THR A 45 -3.19 16.08 7.37
N THR A 46 -3.13 14.87 6.83
CA THR A 46 -1.87 14.16 6.58
C THR A 46 -1.05 14.87 5.50
N SER A 47 0.10 15.45 5.88
CA SER A 47 0.92 16.32 5.02
C SER A 47 1.29 15.68 3.67
N GLY A 48 1.71 14.42 3.65
CA GLY A 48 2.04 13.72 2.41
C GLY A 48 0.84 13.57 1.49
N GLU A 49 -0.32 13.25 2.02
CA GLU A 49 -1.54 13.08 1.24
C GLU A 49 -2.10 14.39 0.73
N LEU A 50 -2.03 15.46 1.53
CA LEU A 50 -2.40 16.80 1.10
C LEU A 50 -1.50 17.32 -0.03
N ARG A 51 -0.19 17.04 0.06
CA ARG A 51 0.78 17.53 -0.93
C ARG A 51 0.79 16.71 -2.22
N PHE A 52 0.68 15.38 -2.10
CA PHE A 52 0.85 14.47 -3.23
C PHE A 52 -0.47 13.90 -3.77
N GLY A 53 -1.60 14.17 -3.10
CA GLY A 53 -2.91 13.66 -3.49
C GLY A 53 -3.10 12.15 -3.25
N THR A 54 -2.11 11.49 -2.61
CA THR A 54 -2.14 10.05 -2.30
C THR A 54 -1.34 9.73 -1.05
N CYS A 55 -1.71 8.66 -0.36
CA CYS A 55 -0.96 8.16 0.78
C CYS A 55 0.04 7.08 0.32
N LEU A 56 1.30 7.46 0.11
CA LEU A 56 2.35 6.52 -0.33
C LEU A 56 2.62 5.39 0.67
N LEU A 57 2.37 5.64 1.97
CA LEU A 57 2.60 4.64 3.03
C LEU A 57 1.43 3.67 3.23
N ASN A 58 0.29 3.95 2.61
CA ASN A 58 -0.87 3.09 2.58
C ASN A 58 -1.36 2.97 1.13
N PRO A 59 -0.66 2.19 0.29
CA PRO A 59 -1.03 2.02 -1.10
C PRO A 59 -2.41 1.37 -1.22
N PRO A 60 -3.13 1.57 -2.33
CA PRO A 60 -4.49 1.04 -2.51
C PRO A 60 -4.52 -0.49 -2.55
N ALA A 61 -5.73 -1.06 -2.48
CA ALA A 61 -5.95 -2.49 -2.61
C ALA A 61 -5.23 -3.05 -3.87
N GLY A 62 -4.59 -4.19 -3.72
CA GLY A 62 -3.74 -4.78 -4.77
C GLY A 62 -2.26 -4.40 -4.68
N TYR A 63 -1.88 -3.57 -3.71
CA TYR A 63 -0.48 -3.21 -3.47
C TYR A 63 -0.13 -3.33 -1.98
N VAL A 64 1.15 -3.57 -1.68
CA VAL A 64 1.66 -3.71 -0.30
C VAL A 64 2.99 -2.99 -0.18
N LEU A 65 3.12 -2.11 0.80
CA LEU A 65 4.39 -1.48 1.14
C LEU A 65 5.34 -2.52 1.78
N ALA A 66 6.58 -2.57 1.31
CA ALA A 66 7.57 -3.54 1.77
C ALA A 66 8.08 -3.23 3.19
N ASP A 67 8.39 -1.98 3.46
CA ASP A 67 8.94 -1.51 4.74
C ASP A 67 8.39 -0.14 5.12
N LEU A 68 7.73 -0.07 6.28
CA LEU A 68 7.09 1.16 6.75
C LEU A 68 8.10 2.19 7.25
N GLU A 69 9.17 1.76 7.91
CA GLU A 69 10.14 2.69 8.50
C GLU A 69 11.01 3.34 7.41
N LEU A 70 11.42 2.58 6.41
CA LEU A 70 12.05 3.15 5.21
C LEU A 70 11.08 4.06 4.45
N GLY A 71 9.82 3.64 4.31
CA GLY A 71 8.77 4.45 3.68
C GLY A 71 8.56 5.79 4.36
N LYS A 72 8.56 5.85 5.69
CA LYS A 72 8.44 7.12 6.44
C LYS A 72 9.60 8.08 6.14
N ARG A 73 10.83 7.58 6.08
CA ARG A 73 12.02 8.38 5.73
C ARG A 73 11.91 8.88 4.30
N PHE A 74 11.54 8.01 3.37
CA PHE A 74 11.33 8.36 1.97
C PHE A 74 10.30 9.49 1.80
N VAL A 75 9.15 9.40 2.45
CA VAL A 75 8.13 10.45 2.41
C VAL A 75 8.62 11.74 3.06
N SER A 76 9.42 11.65 4.12
CA SER A 76 10.05 12.82 4.74
C SER A 76 10.98 13.57 3.76
N ASP A 77 11.81 12.83 3.01
CA ASP A 77 12.71 13.40 2.00
C ASP A 77 11.92 14.06 0.85
N LEU A 78 10.83 13.42 0.38
CA LEU A 78 9.93 14.03 -0.60
C LEU A 78 9.28 15.32 -0.09
N LEU A 79 8.85 15.35 1.18
CA LEU A 79 8.28 16.54 1.79
C LEU A 79 9.32 17.66 1.96
N ALA A 80 10.60 17.29 2.14
CA ALA A 80 11.72 18.23 2.17
C ALA A 80 12.06 18.83 0.79
N GLY A 81 11.49 18.28 -0.30
CA GLY A 81 11.65 18.85 -1.66
C GLY A 81 12.47 17.99 -2.61
N GLU A 82 12.86 16.78 -2.22
CA GLU A 82 13.51 15.83 -3.13
C GLU A 82 12.56 15.44 -4.26
N SER A 83 13.14 15.16 -5.43
CA SER A 83 12.41 14.58 -6.56
C SER A 83 12.45 13.05 -6.52
N VAL A 84 11.55 12.41 -7.28
CA VAL A 84 11.41 10.97 -7.34
C VAL A 84 11.31 10.47 -8.78
N ARG A 85 11.83 9.27 -9.05
CA ARG A 85 11.55 8.50 -10.26
C ARG A 85 10.62 7.34 -9.92
N ILE A 86 9.75 6.96 -10.85
CA ILE A 86 8.82 5.84 -10.70
C ILE A 86 9.28 4.72 -11.63
N GLU A 87 9.43 3.53 -11.08
CA GLU A 87 9.84 2.31 -11.77
C GLU A 87 8.77 1.23 -11.61
N GLY A 88 8.31 0.65 -12.71
CA GLY A 88 7.26 -0.36 -12.73
C GLY A 88 5.89 0.20 -13.05
N ASP A 89 4.87 -0.67 -12.98
CA ASP A 89 3.50 -0.33 -13.35
C ASP A 89 2.67 0.06 -12.11
N ALA A 90 2.36 1.35 -12.02
CA ALA A 90 1.62 1.92 -10.90
C ALA A 90 0.57 2.94 -11.37
N PRO A 91 -0.52 2.50 -12.03
CA PRO A 91 -1.55 3.41 -12.57
C PRO A 91 -2.16 4.35 -11.54
N TRP A 92 -2.21 3.93 -10.27
CA TRP A 92 -2.73 4.76 -9.18
C TRP A 92 -1.84 5.95 -8.85
N LEU A 93 -0.53 5.88 -9.15
CA LEU A 93 0.41 7.00 -9.00
C LEU A 93 0.29 8.02 -10.12
N ALA A 94 -0.30 7.69 -11.27
CA ALA A 94 -0.45 8.60 -12.40
C ALA A 94 -1.28 9.85 -12.07
N ARG A 95 -2.07 9.82 -11.00
CA ARG A 95 -2.86 10.96 -10.50
C ARG A 95 -2.19 11.67 -9.33
N ALA A 96 -1.07 11.15 -8.82
CA ALA A 96 -0.35 11.75 -7.72
C ALA A 96 0.44 12.99 -8.19
N GLN A 97 0.51 13.99 -7.35
CA GLN A 97 1.27 15.22 -7.61
C GLN A 97 2.72 15.05 -7.09
N LEU A 98 3.41 14.05 -7.62
CA LEU A 98 4.78 13.75 -7.22
C LEU A 98 5.77 14.65 -8.01
N PRO A 99 6.87 15.10 -7.38
CA PRO A 99 7.93 15.83 -8.06
C PRO A 99 8.80 14.88 -8.89
N GLU A 100 8.30 14.44 -10.04
CA GLU A 100 8.95 13.43 -10.86
C GLU A 100 10.18 13.98 -11.61
N SER A 101 11.27 13.20 -11.61
CA SER A 101 12.47 13.45 -12.38
C SER A 101 13.17 12.13 -12.72
N GLY A 102 13.50 11.91 -13.99
CA GLY A 102 14.19 10.69 -14.43
C GLY A 102 15.60 10.49 -13.83
N GLN A 103 16.20 11.53 -13.27
CA GLN A 103 17.52 11.49 -12.61
C GLN A 103 17.41 11.61 -11.09
N ALA A 104 16.21 11.48 -10.52
CA ALA A 104 16.01 11.58 -9.08
C ALA A 104 16.78 10.48 -8.32
N ARG A 105 17.34 10.86 -7.17
CA ARG A 105 17.95 9.91 -6.22
C ARG A 105 16.91 8.95 -5.66
N LEU A 106 15.76 9.49 -5.24
CA LEU A 106 14.68 8.67 -4.70
C LEU A 106 13.95 7.91 -5.81
N ALA A 107 13.58 6.66 -5.52
CA ALA A 107 12.81 5.83 -6.45
C ALA A 107 11.59 5.19 -5.78
N ILE A 108 10.44 5.26 -6.43
CA ILE A 108 9.31 4.38 -6.11
C ILE A 108 9.40 3.19 -7.04
N HIS A 109 9.62 2.01 -6.49
CA HIS A 109 9.67 0.78 -7.26
C HIS A 109 8.41 -0.04 -7.01
N VAL A 110 7.67 -0.38 -8.07
CA VAL A 110 6.44 -1.17 -8.00
C VAL A 110 6.59 -2.43 -8.84
N GLY A 111 6.45 -3.59 -8.21
CA GLY A 111 6.62 -4.86 -8.91
C GLY A 111 6.32 -6.08 -8.05
N SER A 112 6.55 -7.27 -8.60
CA SER A 112 6.28 -8.55 -7.94
C SER A 112 7.55 -9.32 -7.60
N ALA A 113 8.71 -8.90 -8.13
CA ALA A 113 9.98 -9.57 -7.90
C ALA A 113 10.46 -9.37 -6.46
N GLU A 114 11.04 -10.44 -5.88
CA GLU A 114 11.70 -10.35 -4.57
C GLU A 114 12.93 -9.46 -4.66
N ARG A 115 13.00 -8.49 -3.76
CA ARG A 115 14.17 -7.63 -3.61
C ARG A 115 14.24 -7.03 -2.20
N LEU A 116 15.43 -6.63 -1.80
CA LEU A 116 15.63 -5.95 -0.53
C LEU A 116 15.35 -4.46 -0.70
N PRO A 117 14.57 -3.84 0.20
CA PRO A 117 14.36 -2.40 0.21
C PRO A 117 15.67 -1.64 0.43
N ALA A 118 15.88 -0.56 -0.30
CA ALA A 118 17.00 0.36 -0.13
C ALA A 118 16.58 1.65 0.60
N ALA A 119 17.54 2.39 1.14
CA ALA A 119 17.25 3.58 1.97
C ALA A 119 16.61 4.74 1.18
N ASP A 120 16.91 4.82 -0.11
CA ASP A 120 16.40 5.82 -1.05
C ASP A 120 15.29 5.26 -1.98
N GLU A 121 14.71 4.12 -1.59
CA GLU A 121 13.69 3.44 -2.35
C GLU A 121 12.41 3.22 -1.54
N LEU A 122 11.26 3.53 -2.14
CA LEU A 122 9.96 3.11 -1.67
C LEU A 122 9.55 1.86 -2.45
N LEU A 123 9.77 0.69 -1.85
CA LEU A 123 9.42 -0.58 -2.47
C LEU A 123 7.97 -0.94 -2.17
N ILE A 124 7.20 -1.14 -3.22
CA ILE A 124 5.79 -1.52 -3.18
C ILE A 124 5.59 -2.78 -4.02
N TYR A 125 5.04 -3.81 -3.42
CA TYR A 125 4.72 -5.04 -4.11
C TYR A 125 3.32 -4.99 -4.72
N SER A 126 3.22 -5.35 -6.02
CA SER A 126 1.93 -5.58 -6.69
C SER A 126 1.41 -6.97 -6.32
N ARG A 127 0.20 -7.07 -5.80
CA ARG A 127 -0.47 -8.34 -5.50
C ARG A 127 -1.17 -8.89 -6.75
N ASN A 128 -0.38 -9.40 -7.68
CA ASN A 128 -0.85 -9.88 -8.97
C ASN A 128 -0.38 -11.32 -9.30
N VAL A 129 0.28 -11.98 -8.34
CA VAL A 129 0.73 -13.36 -8.47
C VAL A 129 -0.38 -14.31 -8.01
N LEU A 130 -0.66 -15.30 -8.82
CA LEU A 130 -1.61 -16.37 -8.54
C LEU A 130 -0.84 -17.69 -8.39
N ALA A 131 -1.04 -18.41 -7.28
CA ALA A 131 -0.51 -19.75 -7.07
C ALA A 131 -1.59 -20.79 -7.37
N GLN A 132 -1.37 -21.65 -8.37
CA GLN A 132 -2.25 -22.78 -8.65
C GLN A 132 -1.67 -24.03 -7.98
N VAL A 133 -2.49 -24.70 -7.16
CA VAL A 133 -2.15 -25.97 -6.50
C VAL A 133 -3.05 -27.09 -7.04
N CYS A 134 -2.45 -28.24 -7.38
CA CYS A 134 -3.15 -29.39 -7.96
C CYS A 134 -3.22 -30.59 -6.98
N ALA A 135 -2.55 -30.49 -5.84
CA ALA A 135 -2.53 -31.48 -4.77
C ALA A 135 -2.42 -30.77 -3.42
N GLU A 136 -2.60 -31.50 -2.34
CA GLU A 136 -2.33 -30.98 -1.00
C GLU A 136 -0.85 -30.55 -0.90
N VAL A 137 -0.65 -29.29 -0.53
CA VAL A 137 0.67 -28.68 -0.36
C VAL A 137 0.68 -27.88 0.93
N SER A 138 1.83 -27.84 1.60
CA SER A 138 1.98 -26.99 2.77
C SER A 138 2.08 -25.50 2.36
N PRO A 139 1.67 -24.55 3.21
CA PRO A 139 1.92 -23.15 2.97
C PRO A 139 3.41 -22.83 2.72
N GLN A 140 4.30 -23.56 3.40
CA GLN A 140 5.74 -23.40 3.24
C GLN A 140 6.20 -23.75 1.83
N SER A 141 5.67 -24.81 1.22
CA SER A 141 6.01 -25.20 -0.16
C SER A 141 5.57 -24.15 -1.18
N ILE A 142 4.46 -23.45 -0.94
CA ILE A 142 4.01 -22.36 -1.79
C ILE A 142 5.02 -21.18 -1.69
N LEU A 143 5.43 -20.82 -0.46
CA LEU A 143 6.39 -19.74 -0.25
C LEU A 143 7.76 -20.08 -0.87
N GLU A 144 8.23 -21.32 -0.76
CA GLU A 144 9.46 -21.78 -1.40
C GLU A 144 9.37 -21.71 -2.92
N SER A 145 8.22 -22.08 -3.50
CA SER A 145 7.99 -21.96 -4.95
C SER A 145 8.02 -20.52 -5.44
N LEU A 146 7.43 -19.59 -4.68
CA LEU A 146 7.51 -18.15 -4.98
C LEU A 146 8.95 -17.66 -4.93
N TYR A 147 9.69 -18.02 -3.89
CA TYR A 147 11.10 -17.66 -3.76
C TYR A 147 11.96 -18.21 -4.91
N GLN A 148 11.80 -19.47 -5.29
CA GLN A 148 12.50 -20.08 -6.43
C GLN A 148 12.14 -19.39 -7.76
N ALA A 149 10.94 -18.86 -7.89
CA ALA A 149 10.50 -18.07 -9.04
C ALA A 149 10.99 -16.60 -8.98
N GLY A 150 11.72 -16.20 -7.94
CA GLY A 150 12.15 -14.81 -7.74
C GLY A 150 11.02 -13.84 -7.43
N LEU A 151 9.91 -14.35 -6.88
CA LEU A 151 8.71 -13.57 -6.56
C LEU A 151 8.60 -13.30 -5.07
N ALA A 152 8.21 -12.08 -4.73
CA ALA A 152 7.95 -11.70 -3.35
C ALA A 152 6.67 -12.38 -2.82
N ARG A 153 6.73 -12.89 -1.59
CA ARG A 153 5.56 -13.47 -0.92
C ARG A 153 4.38 -12.49 -0.81
N GLN A 154 4.69 -11.21 -0.66
CA GLN A 154 3.70 -10.12 -0.59
C GLN A 154 2.94 -9.92 -1.90
N SER A 155 3.51 -10.37 -3.01
CA SER A 155 2.88 -10.30 -4.34
C SER A 155 1.83 -11.38 -4.58
N LEU A 156 1.71 -12.37 -3.70
CA LEU A 156 0.68 -13.39 -3.81
C LEU A 156 -0.71 -12.78 -3.59
N ALA A 157 -1.52 -12.78 -4.65
CA ALA A 157 -2.89 -12.28 -4.63
C ALA A 157 -3.87 -13.35 -4.15
N CYS A 158 -3.77 -14.56 -4.71
CA CYS A 158 -4.65 -15.67 -4.36
C CYS A 158 -4.00 -17.03 -4.63
N ILE A 159 -4.60 -18.05 -4.03
CA ILE A 159 -4.29 -19.45 -4.28
C ILE A 159 -5.53 -20.08 -4.94
N VAL A 160 -5.34 -20.76 -6.04
CA VAL A 160 -6.38 -21.47 -6.76
C VAL A 160 -6.15 -22.97 -6.60
N ALA A 161 -7.17 -23.67 -6.12
CA ALA A 161 -7.16 -25.11 -5.92
C ALA A 161 -8.40 -25.76 -6.56
N PRO A 162 -8.34 -27.03 -6.99
CA PRO A 162 -9.51 -27.80 -7.38
C PRO A 162 -10.50 -27.87 -6.20
N GLU A 163 -11.80 -27.90 -6.52
CA GLU A 163 -12.88 -27.97 -5.51
C GLU A 163 -12.73 -29.21 -4.57
N THR A 164 -12.20 -30.30 -5.11
CA THR A 164 -11.92 -31.54 -4.36
C THR A 164 -10.91 -31.37 -3.23
N LEU A 165 -10.02 -30.39 -3.31
CA LEU A 165 -9.06 -30.06 -2.25
C LEU A 165 -9.63 -29.07 -1.23
N MET A 166 -10.67 -28.33 -1.57
CA MET A 166 -11.30 -27.36 -0.67
C MET A 166 -12.33 -27.98 0.27
N ALA A 167 -12.84 -29.18 -0.06
CA ALA A 167 -13.84 -29.90 0.74
C ALA A 167 -13.25 -30.70 1.92
N SER A 168 -11.92 -30.72 2.07
CA SER A 168 -11.20 -31.51 3.08
C SER A 168 -10.64 -30.67 4.24
N ALA A 169 -10.96 -29.37 4.32
CA ALA A 169 -10.42 -28.43 5.31
C ALA A 169 -11.44 -28.14 6.43
#